data_a331eb39761acb48dd1634fdda30f6c4
#
_entry.id   a331eb39761acb48dd1634fdda30f6c4
#
_cell.length_a   1.000
_cell.length_b   1.000
_cell.length_c   1.000
_cell.angle_alpha   90.00
_cell.angle_beta   90.00
_cell.angle_gamma   90.00
#
_symmetry.space_group_name_H-M   'P 1'
#
loop_
_entity.id
_entity.type
_entity.pdbx_description
1 polymer ?
#
loop_
_entity_poly.entity_id
_entity_poly.type
_entity_poly.pdbx_seq_one_letter_code
_entity_poly.pdbx_strand_id
1 'polypeptide(L)'
;MRRATGVLAALIGVTVAGAAAEDVPFKLGTFETGGRTFVGLVRSDNAVVDIAAANAVLEKSHPAWPKLRPPADMKDLIARYETGGLKARLHAMASEPATGPFVHGLKAIKVRPPIVYPETMLNAAVNYTEHDTEMAGRTAAPAPAAPANPPRSAPGLWVRRPDDTRQNPYLFLKPRTAVIADGETIRIPPGRDQVDWECELLLVIGRWGSHVPLARAADYVFGYSLENDVSDRGGRGDSRLGSDWLVGKAHDTYAPQGPFIVPKEFVKDPQKLGIKFSLSGKLMQDSNTDRMTHNVYELLHFASNILTLQPGDVISTGSPAGVGSARNPPIYMKPGDVATCTIEGIGTLTNPVAAAGEGWIRPEPRPLSPQ
;
A
#
# COMPACT_ATOMS: atom_id res chain seq x y z
N MET A 1 -0.50 -84.44 2.74
CA MET A 1 -1.40 -83.25 2.73
C MET A 1 -1.06 -82.41 3.95
N ARG A 2 -0.27 -81.38 3.81
CA ARG A 2 0.01 -80.39 4.87
C ARG A 2 -0.56 -79.06 4.43
N ARG A 3 -1.50 -78.51 5.18
CA ARG A 3 -2.09 -77.20 4.96
C ARG A 3 -1.21 -76.14 5.57
N ALA A 4 -0.75 -75.18 4.77
CA ALA A 4 -0.04 -73.99 5.24
C ALA A 4 -1.09 -72.90 5.52
N THR A 5 -1.10 -72.44 6.78
CA THR A 5 -1.92 -71.31 7.23
C THR A 5 -1.08 -70.02 7.07
N GLY A 6 -1.42 -69.18 6.11
CA GLY A 6 -0.78 -67.87 5.96
C GLY A 6 -1.46 -66.85 6.92
N VAL A 7 -0.67 -66.25 7.75
CA VAL A 7 -1.08 -65.11 8.61
C VAL A 7 -0.86 -63.81 7.81
N LEU A 8 -1.95 -63.12 7.53
CA LEU A 8 -1.94 -61.83 6.88
C LEU A 8 -1.77 -60.75 7.98
N ALA A 9 -0.62 -60.11 8.05
CA ALA A 9 -0.37 -59.01 8.95
C ALA A 9 -0.90 -57.72 8.27
N ALA A 10 -1.97 -57.15 8.83
CA ALA A 10 -2.49 -55.86 8.43
C ALA A 10 -1.59 -54.73 9.04
N LEU A 11 -0.84 -54.03 8.21
CA LEU A 11 -0.19 -52.78 8.60
C LEU A 11 -1.27 -51.65 8.64
N ILE A 12 -1.62 -51.26 9.87
CA ILE A 12 -2.40 -50.05 10.10
C ILE A 12 -1.42 -48.86 10.00
N GLY A 13 -1.43 -48.22 8.85
CA GLY A 13 -0.73 -46.95 8.65
C GLY A 13 -1.50 -45.85 9.43
N VAL A 14 -0.96 -45.44 10.56
CA VAL A 14 -1.43 -44.22 11.25
C VAL A 14 -0.89 -43.02 10.47
N THR A 15 -1.72 -42.45 9.61
CA THR A 15 -1.49 -41.11 9.06
C THR A 15 -1.72 -40.11 10.19
N VAL A 16 -0.67 -39.65 10.81
CA VAL A 16 -0.73 -38.44 11.63
C VAL A 16 -0.98 -37.29 10.67
N ALA A 17 -2.24 -36.89 10.53
CA ALA A 17 -2.59 -35.61 9.95
C ALA A 17 -2.02 -34.53 10.89
N GLY A 18 -0.84 -34.02 10.57
CA GLY A 18 -0.34 -32.81 11.20
C GLY A 18 -1.37 -31.72 10.94
N ALA A 19 -2.01 -31.19 12.00
CA ALA A 19 -2.75 -29.96 11.91
C ALA A 19 -1.81 -28.93 11.28
N ALA A 20 -2.20 -28.36 10.14
CA ALA A 20 -1.48 -27.24 9.57
C ALA A 20 -1.42 -26.17 10.68
N ALA A 21 -0.22 -25.77 11.09
CA ALA A 21 -0.07 -24.69 12.03
C ALA A 21 -0.82 -23.48 11.44
N GLU A 22 -1.72 -22.90 12.21
CA GLU A 22 -2.41 -21.68 11.77
C GLU A 22 -1.35 -20.65 11.38
N ASP A 23 -1.47 -20.10 10.18
CA ASP A 23 -0.55 -19.07 9.70
C ASP A 23 -0.63 -17.84 10.63
N VAL A 24 0.44 -17.56 11.35
CA VAL A 24 0.54 -16.39 12.21
C VAL A 24 0.64 -15.13 11.34
N PRO A 25 -0.36 -14.23 11.36
CA PRO A 25 -0.32 -13.03 10.55
C PRO A 25 0.87 -12.14 10.93
N PHE A 26 1.49 -11.55 9.92
CA PHE A 26 2.57 -10.58 10.08
C PHE A 26 2.42 -9.44 9.08
N LYS A 27 3.12 -8.34 9.36
CA LYS A 27 3.28 -7.22 8.42
C LYS A 27 4.76 -7.07 8.07
N LEU A 28 5.04 -6.37 7.00
CA LEU A 28 6.40 -6.13 6.52
C LEU A 28 6.66 -4.62 6.46
N GLY A 29 7.86 -4.20 6.84
CA GLY A 29 8.25 -2.79 6.83
C GLY A 29 9.74 -2.60 6.63
N THR A 30 10.11 -1.38 6.36
CA THR A 30 11.50 -0.92 6.31
C THR A 30 11.78 -0.06 7.54
N PHE A 31 12.86 -0.34 8.23
CA PHE A 31 13.21 0.27 9.51
C PHE A 31 14.64 0.78 9.53
N GLU A 32 14.93 1.72 10.44
CA GLU A 32 16.27 2.22 10.67
C GLU A 32 16.60 2.22 12.16
N THR A 33 17.77 1.69 12.51
CA THR A 33 18.35 1.76 13.87
C THR A 33 19.86 1.84 13.77
N GLY A 34 20.50 2.66 14.65
CA GLY A 34 21.96 2.83 14.64
C GLY A 34 22.56 3.27 13.29
N GLY A 35 21.78 3.96 12.44
CA GLY A 35 22.20 4.36 11.10
C GLY A 35 22.12 3.27 10.03
N ARG A 36 21.69 2.05 10.38
CA ARG A 36 21.46 0.94 9.48
C ARG A 36 19.97 0.81 9.14
N THR A 37 19.66 0.69 7.87
CA THR A 37 18.31 0.37 7.37
C THR A 37 18.19 -1.13 7.14
N PHE A 38 17.03 -1.71 7.45
CA PHE A 38 16.76 -3.14 7.27
C PHE A 38 15.29 -3.41 6.96
N VAL A 39 15.02 -4.55 6.33
CA VAL A 39 13.66 -5.06 6.12
C VAL A 39 13.26 -5.88 7.34
N GLY A 40 12.12 -5.56 7.93
CA GLY A 40 11.64 -6.20 9.14
C GLY A 40 10.27 -6.82 8.99
N LEU A 41 10.05 -7.89 9.76
CA LEU A 41 8.77 -8.55 9.94
C LEU A 41 8.18 -8.09 11.28
N VAL A 42 6.96 -7.56 11.24
CA VAL A 42 6.23 -7.10 12.42
C VAL A 42 5.24 -8.18 12.82
N ARG A 43 5.45 -8.84 13.96
CA ARG A 43 4.58 -9.91 14.50
C ARG A 43 3.43 -9.36 15.32
N SER A 44 3.72 -8.31 16.06
CA SER A 44 2.76 -7.54 16.85
C SER A 44 3.07 -6.07 16.65
N ASP A 45 2.19 -5.20 17.04
CA ASP A 45 2.38 -3.74 16.89
C ASP A 45 3.60 -3.19 17.66
N ASN A 46 4.25 -4.02 18.47
CA ASN A 46 5.38 -3.61 19.31
C ASN A 46 6.70 -4.36 19.06
N ALA A 47 6.71 -5.39 18.22
CA ALA A 47 7.90 -6.20 17.98
C ALA A 47 8.22 -6.29 16.48
N VAL A 48 9.44 -5.94 16.11
CA VAL A 48 9.97 -5.99 14.74
C VAL A 48 11.15 -6.94 14.71
N VAL A 49 11.09 -7.96 13.85
CA VAL A 49 12.16 -8.93 13.62
C VAL A 49 12.98 -8.49 12.41
N ASP A 50 14.27 -8.25 12.58
CA ASP A 50 15.21 -8.03 11.49
C ASP A 50 15.35 -9.33 10.69
N ILE A 51 14.81 -9.37 9.48
CA ILE A 51 14.71 -10.59 8.66
C ILE A 51 16.09 -11.17 8.34
N ALA A 52 17.07 -10.33 8.01
CA ALA A 52 18.41 -10.81 7.67
C ALA A 52 19.11 -11.43 8.87
N ALA A 53 19.07 -10.75 10.01
CA ALA A 53 19.70 -11.23 11.25
C ALA A 53 18.99 -12.48 11.80
N ALA A 54 17.67 -12.50 11.79
CA ALA A 54 16.87 -13.67 12.19
C ALA A 54 17.14 -14.89 11.28
N ASN A 55 17.21 -14.69 9.96
CA ASN A 55 17.51 -15.76 9.01
C ASN A 55 18.87 -16.42 9.31
N ALA A 56 19.90 -15.63 9.61
CA ALA A 56 21.22 -16.15 9.94
C ALA A 56 21.24 -17.02 11.21
N VAL A 57 20.37 -16.71 12.18
CA VAL A 57 20.22 -17.51 13.41
C VAL A 57 19.44 -18.79 13.12
N LEU A 58 18.31 -18.68 12.41
CA LEU A 58 17.48 -19.84 12.07
C LEU A 58 18.20 -20.87 11.20
N GLU A 59 19.06 -20.44 10.27
CA GLU A 59 19.86 -21.36 9.45
C GLU A 59 20.89 -22.15 10.27
N LYS A 60 21.37 -21.59 11.39
CA LYS A 60 22.26 -22.32 12.31
C LYS A 60 21.50 -23.32 13.17
N SER A 61 20.31 -22.97 13.63
CA SER A 61 19.47 -23.83 14.47
C SER A 61 18.74 -24.92 13.66
N HIS A 62 18.53 -24.68 12.37
CA HIS A 62 17.86 -25.60 11.44
C HIS A 62 18.75 -25.94 10.23
N PRO A 63 19.83 -26.70 10.40
CA PRO A 63 20.81 -26.93 9.33
C PRO A 63 20.25 -27.68 8.11
N ALA A 64 19.10 -28.34 8.25
CA ALA A 64 18.37 -28.96 7.14
C ALA A 64 17.59 -27.96 6.26
N TRP A 65 17.42 -26.74 6.69
CA TRP A 65 16.74 -25.74 5.91
C TRP A 65 17.64 -25.22 4.77
N PRO A 66 17.06 -24.90 3.59
CA PRO A 66 17.84 -24.32 2.52
C PRO A 66 18.37 -22.93 2.95
N LYS A 67 19.62 -22.65 2.58
CA LYS A 67 20.19 -21.32 2.78
C LYS A 67 19.48 -20.33 1.88
N LEU A 68 19.07 -19.19 2.45
CA LEU A 68 18.40 -18.13 1.72
C LEU A 68 19.24 -16.84 1.79
N ARG A 69 19.45 -16.23 0.64
CA ARG A 69 20.01 -14.88 0.60
C ARG A 69 19.02 -13.91 1.27
N PRO A 70 19.43 -13.13 2.27
CA PRO A 70 18.56 -12.10 2.85
C PRO A 70 18.05 -11.14 1.77
N PRO A 71 16.84 -10.54 1.95
CA PRO A 71 16.38 -9.46 1.07
C PRO A 71 17.31 -8.25 1.15
N ALA A 72 17.71 -7.73 -0.01
CA ALA A 72 18.50 -6.49 -0.08
C ALA A 72 17.67 -5.27 0.33
N ASP A 73 16.41 -5.26 -0.06
CA ASP A 73 15.41 -4.24 0.29
C ASP A 73 14.00 -4.83 0.18
N MET A 74 12.98 -3.99 0.39
CA MET A 74 11.58 -4.43 0.29
C MET A 74 11.20 -4.85 -1.13
N LYS A 75 11.72 -4.22 -2.18
CA LYS A 75 11.44 -4.60 -3.58
C LYS A 75 12.02 -5.98 -3.90
N ASP A 76 13.24 -6.26 -3.45
CA ASP A 76 13.87 -7.59 -3.59
C ASP A 76 13.08 -8.65 -2.78
N LEU A 77 12.59 -8.33 -1.58
CA LEU A 77 11.71 -9.22 -0.83
C LEU A 77 10.44 -9.53 -1.62
N ILE A 78 9.74 -8.51 -2.10
CA ILE A 78 8.49 -8.64 -2.86
C ILE A 78 8.72 -9.50 -4.11
N ALA A 79 9.77 -9.21 -4.88
CA ALA A 79 10.07 -9.92 -6.13
C ALA A 79 10.34 -11.43 -5.91
N ARG A 80 10.86 -11.81 -4.73
CA ARG A 80 11.22 -13.19 -4.39
C ARG A 80 10.23 -13.88 -3.45
N TYR A 81 9.21 -13.19 -2.99
CA TYR A 81 8.30 -13.68 -1.95
C TYR A 81 7.72 -15.06 -2.27
N GLU A 82 7.20 -15.23 -3.48
CA GLU A 82 6.57 -16.49 -3.92
C GLU A 82 7.57 -17.52 -4.47
N THR A 83 8.87 -17.20 -4.46
CA THR A 83 9.91 -18.05 -5.03
C THR A 83 11.03 -18.34 -4.03
N GLY A 84 11.79 -19.41 -4.27
CA GLY A 84 12.99 -19.71 -3.49
C GLY A 84 12.77 -20.01 -2.00
N GLY A 85 11.53 -20.24 -1.55
CA GLY A 85 11.22 -20.58 -0.16
C GLY A 85 11.19 -19.37 0.82
N LEU A 86 11.29 -18.12 0.31
CA LEU A 86 11.30 -16.93 1.18
C LEU A 86 9.99 -16.78 1.94
N LYS A 87 8.83 -16.96 1.28
CA LYS A 87 7.51 -16.94 1.94
C LYS A 87 7.45 -17.91 3.11
N ALA A 88 7.80 -19.18 2.89
CA ALA A 88 7.80 -20.19 3.95
C ALA A 88 8.75 -19.83 5.11
N ARG A 89 9.91 -19.22 4.81
CA ARG A 89 10.83 -18.74 5.83
C ARG A 89 10.25 -17.60 6.66
N LEU A 90 9.53 -16.66 6.07
CA LEU A 90 8.88 -15.56 6.78
C LEU A 90 7.73 -16.07 7.67
N HIS A 91 6.93 -17.05 7.18
CA HIS A 91 5.92 -17.70 8.00
C HIS A 91 6.54 -18.45 9.19
N ALA A 92 7.67 -19.14 8.99
CA ALA A 92 8.41 -19.75 10.10
C ALA A 92 8.91 -18.70 11.10
N MET A 93 9.48 -17.59 10.65
CA MET A 93 9.90 -16.47 11.52
C MET A 93 8.72 -15.86 12.30
N ALA A 94 7.54 -15.80 11.70
CA ALA A 94 6.35 -15.30 12.37
C ALA A 94 5.88 -16.24 13.49
N SER A 95 6.07 -17.53 13.35
CA SER A 95 5.65 -18.58 14.30
C SER A 95 6.68 -18.82 15.43
N GLU A 96 7.96 -18.54 15.18
CA GLU A 96 9.04 -18.72 16.16
C GLU A 96 8.97 -17.65 17.28
N PRO A 97 9.42 -17.95 18.51
CA PRO A 97 9.53 -16.95 19.56
C PRO A 97 10.39 -15.76 19.13
N ALA A 98 9.84 -14.55 19.20
CA ALA A 98 10.59 -13.35 18.86
C ALA A 98 11.51 -12.92 20.00
N THR A 99 12.61 -13.65 20.17
CA THR A 99 13.62 -13.38 21.22
C THR A 99 15.01 -13.34 20.62
N GLY A 100 15.84 -12.40 21.03
CA GLY A 100 17.21 -12.28 20.56
C GLY A 100 17.59 -10.88 20.10
N PRO A 101 18.86 -10.67 19.73
CA PRO A 101 19.38 -9.34 19.37
C PRO A 101 18.85 -8.81 18.04
N PHE A 102 18.11 -9.62 17.27
CA PHE A 102 17.46 -9.29 16.02
C PHE A 102 16.00 -8.82 16.21
N VAL A 103 15.51 -8.74 17.45
CA VAL A 103 14.17 -8.28 17.77
C VAL A 103 14.25 -6.87 18.36
N HIS A 104 13.53 -5.95 17.78
CA HIS A 104 13.48 -4.55 18.16
C HIS A 104 12.08 -4.17 18.61
N GLY A 105 11.96 -3.33 19.63
CA GLY A 105 10.71 -2.66 19.95
C GLY A 105 10.40 -1.59 18.89
N LEU A 106 9.20 -1.58 18.33
CA LEU A 106 8.81 -0.65 17.26
C LEU A 106 9.07 0.82 17.65
N LYS A 107 8.83 1.19 18.91
CA LYS A 107 9.07 2.54 19.43
C LYS A 107 10.56 2.92 19.57
N ALA A 108 11.46 1.93 19.52
CA ALA A 108 12.90 2.14 19.67
C ALA A 108 13.64 2.30 18.34
N ILE A 109 12.95 2.15 17.23
CA ILE A 109 13.49 2.21 15.88
C ILE A 109 12.69 3.18 15.02
N LYS A 110 13.33 3.72 13.98
CA LYS A 110 12.66 4.62 13.05
C LYS A 110 11.92 3.79 11.98
N VAL A 111 10.64 4.09 11.78
CA VAL A 111 9.87 3.57 10.64
C VAL A 111 10.25 4.36 9.39
N ARG A 112 10.51 3.65 8.30
CA ARG A 112 10.75 4.21 6.97
C ARG A 112 9.55 3.90 6.08
N PRO A 113 9.39 4.56 4.92
CA PRO A 113 8.38 4.10 3.96
C PRO A 113 8.62 2.60 3.68
N PRO A 114 7.59 1.76 3.66
CA PRO A 114 7.77 0.32 3.45
C PRO A 114 8.56 0.03 2.17
N ILE A 115 8.26 0.79 1.10
CA ILE A 115 9.04 0.83 -0.14
C ILE A 115 9.63 2.23 -0.25
N VAL A 116 10.93 2.36 0.00
CA VAL A 116 11.60 3.67 0.07
C VAL A 116 11.56 4.41 -1.26
N TYR A 117 11.65 3.65 -2.38
CA TYR A 117 11.60 4.19 -3.73
C TYR A 117 10.81 3.28 -4.65
N PRO A 118 9.47 3.38 -4.68
CA PRO A 118 8.69 2.76 -5.74
C PRO A 118 9.17 3.27 -7.11
N GLU A 119 9.26 2.40 -8.11
CA GLU A 119 9.63 2.85 -9.46
C GLU A 119 8.46 3.59 -10.10
N THR A 120 7.25 3.02 -9.97
CA THR A 120 6.02 3.60 -10.48
C THR A 120 5.03 3.80 -9.32
N MET A 121 4.50 5.00 -9.23
CA MET A 121 3.42 5.35 -8.30
C MET A 121 2.24 5.88 -9.10
N LEU A 122 1.17 5.11 -9.12
CA LEU A 122 -0.09 5.48 -9.76
C LEU A 122 -1.13 5.81 -8.69
N ASN A 123 -1.91 6.86 -8.91
CA ASN A 123 -3.00 7.24 -8.03
C ASN A 123 -4.28 7.34 -8.83
N ALA A 124 -5.39 6.79 -8.30
CA ALA A 124 -6.69 6.84 -8.94
C ALA A 124 -7.43 8.13 -8.56
N ALA A 125 -7.81 8.91 -9.55
CA ALA A 125 -8.66 10.08 -9.34
C ALA A 125 -10.13 9.69 -9.28
N VAL A 126 -10.87 10.27 -8.32
CA VAL A 126 -12.35 10.22 -8.24
C VAL A 126 -12.89 8.77 -8.30
N ASN A 127 -12.28 7.86 -7.57
CA ASN A 127 -12.63 6.43 -7.60
C ASN A 127 -13.64 6.01 -6.52
N TYR A 128 -14.34 6.94 -5.91
CA TYR A 128 -15.45 6.67 -4.99
C TYR A 128 -16.68 7.45 -5.44
N THR A 129 -17.81 6.78 -5.58
CA THR A 129 -19.07 7.40 -6.05
C THR A 129 -19.50 8.61 -5.21
N GLU A 130 -19.29 8.53 -3.90
CA GLU A 130 -19.61 9.63 -2.96
C GLU A 130 -18.69 10.83 -3.17
N HIS A 131 -17.40 10.58 -3.42
CA HIS A 131 -16.42 11.62 -3.68
C HIS A 131 -16.68 12.31 -5.01
N ASP A 132 -17.09 11.57 -6.05
CA ASP A 132 -17.50 12.12 -7.33
C ASP A 132 -18.68 13.10 -7.15
N THR A 133 -19.70 12.69 -6.40
CA THR A 133 -20.87 13.54 -6.08
C THR A 133 -20.45 14.78 -5.29
N GLU A 134 -19.57 14.64 -4.31
CA GLU A 134 -19.06 15.74 -3.48
C GLU A 134 -18.27 16.74 -4.32
N MET A 135 -17.41 16.27 -5.22
CA MET A 135 -16.62 17.14 -6.09
C MET A 135 -17.45 17.84 -7.16
N ALA A 136 -18.47 17.18 -7.71
CA ALA A 136 -19.41 17.77 -8.64
C ALA A 136 -20.19 18.94 -8.02
N GLY A 137 -20.53 18.86 -6.73
CA GLY A 137 -21.21 19.95 -5.99
C GLY A 137 -20.35 21.20 -5.77
N ARG A 138 -19.04 21.13 -5.97
CA ARG A 138 -18.12 22.29 -5.82
C ARG A 138 -18.05 23.22 -7.02
N THR A 139 -18.35 22.72 -8.20
CA THR A 139 -18.33 23.55 -9.39
C THR A 139 -19.57 24.46 -9.37
N ALA A 140 -19.36 25.77 -9.17
CA ALA A 140 -20.41 26.78 -9.29
C ALA A 140 -20.97 26.87 -10.74
N ALA A 141 -20.39 26.13 -11.67
CA ALA A 141 -20.99 25.83 -12.96
C ALA A 141 -22.01 24.71 -12.78
N PRO A 142 -23.17 24.73 -13.44
CA PRO A 142 -24.07 23.59 -13.48
C PRO A 142 -23.21 22.36 -13.85
N ALA A 143 -23.41 21.27 -13.11
CA ALA A 143 -22.73 20.01 -13.41
C ALA A 143 -22.77 19.82 -14.93
N PRO A 144 -21.65 19.52 -15.59
CA PRO A 144 -21.70 19.25 -17.01
C PRO A 144 -22.82 18.24 -17.22
N ALA A 145 -23.80 18.60 -18.08
CA ALA A 145 -24.89 17.70 -18.41
C ALA A 145 -24.28 16.32 -18.62
N ALA A 146 -24.89 15.27 -18.05
CA ALA A 146 -24.43 13.90 -18.23
C ALA A 146 -23.95 13.75 -19.68
N PRO A 147 -22.74 13.24 -19.94
CA PRO A 147 -22.18 13.29 -21.29
C PRO A 147 -23.23 12.76 -22.25
N ALA A 148 -23.52 13.53 -23.29
CA ALA A 148 -24.59 13.24 -24.28
C ALA A 148 -24.38 11.86 -24.96
N ASN A 149 -23.22 11.26 -24.71
CA ASN A 149 -22.87 9.91 -25.16
C ASN A 149 -22.47 9.02 -23.98
N PRO A 150 -22.93 7.77 -23.95
CA PRO A 150 -22.47 6.81 -22.94
C PRO A 150 -20.95 6.70 -22.97
N PRO A 151 -20.31 6.39 -21.81
CA PRO A 151 -18.86 6.21 -21.75
C PRO A 151 -18.41 5.18 -22.78
N ARG A 152 -17.38 5.52 -23.56
CA ARG A 152 -16.88 4.65 -24.62
C ARG A 152 -15.80 3.70 -24.07
N SER A 153 -15.77 2.49 -24.59
CA SER A 153 -14.62 1.62 -24.42
C SER A 153 -13.35 2.31 -24.93
N ALA A 154 -12.23 2.08 -24.25
CA ALA A 154 -10.89 2.41 -24.71
C ALA A 154 -10.21 1.11 -25.18
N PRO A 155 -10.27 0.79 -26.47
CA PRO A 155 -9.76 -0.50 -26.98
C PRO A 155 -8.31 -0.73 -26.56
N GLY A 156 -8.03 -1.93 -26.04
CA GLY A 156 -6.72 -2.30 -25.52
C GLY A 156 -6.40 -1.78 -24.11
N LEU A 157 -7.18 -0.83 -23.57
CA LEU A 157 -6.99 -0.29 -22.21
C LEU A 157 -8.12 -0.72 -21.28
N TRP A 158 -9.36 -0.40 -21.64
CA TRP A 158 -10.56 -0.73 -20.89
C TRP A 158 -11.68 -1.14 -21.83
N VAL A 159 -11.87 -2.44 -21.98
CA VAL A 159 -12.94 -2.99 -22.81
C VAL A 159 -14.19 -3.11 -21.95
N ARG A 160 -15.16 -2.24 -22.23
CA ARG A 160 -16.38 -2.09 -21.47
C ARG A 160 -17.37 -3.22 -21.79
N ARG A 161 -17.99 -3.79 -20.76
CA ARG A 161 -19.16 -4.66 -20.92
C ARG A 161 -20.37 -3.82 -21.30
N PRO A 162 -21.36 -4.38 -22.00
CA PRO A 162 -22.53 -3.63 -22.47
C PRO A 162 -23.33 -2.94 -21.35
N ASP A 163 -23.33 -3.50 -20.15
CA ASP A 163 -24.03 -3.03 -18.96
C ASP A 163 -23.19 -2.08 -18.06
N ASP A 164 -21.90 -1.90 -18.37
CA ASP A 164 -21.02 -1.05 -17.60
C ASP A 164 -21.13 0.42 -18.04
N THR A 165 -21.78 1.23 -17.22
CA THR A 165 -22.01 2.68 -17.45
C THR A 165 -21.00 3.57 -16.74
N ARG A 166 -20.04 3.01 -15.95
CA ARG A 166 -19.03 3.78 -15.23
C ARG A 166 -18.06 4.45 -16.22
N GLN A 167 -17.44 5.55 -15.84
CA GLN A 167 -16.31 6.12 -16.58
C GLN A 167 -15.13 5.14 -16.59
N ASN A 168 -14.17 5.31 -17.50
CA ASN A 168 -12.92 4.56 -17.44
C ASN A 168 -12.17 4.94 -16.16
N PRO A 169 -11.35 4.02 -15.58
CA PRO A 169 -10.43 4.41 -14.53
C PRO A 169 -9.58 5.61 -14.97
N TYR A 170 -9.33 6.54 -14.07
CA TYR A 170 -8.42 7.67 -14.32
C TYR A 170 -7.24 7.54 -13.37
N LEU A 171 -6.05 7.32 -13.92
CA LEU A 171 -4.81 7.21 -13.15
C LEU A 171 -3.85 8.34 -13.50
N PHE A 172 -3.14 8.82 -12.49
CA PHE A 172 -2.05 9.80 -12.64
C PHE A 172 -0.82 9.36 -11.88
N LEU A 173 0.31 9.97 -12.16
CA LEU A 173 1.59 9.68 -11.54
C LEU A 173 1.90 10.65 -10.42
N LYS A 174 2.44 10.15 -9.31
CA LYS A 174 3.16 10.96 -8.32
C LYS A 174 4.66 10.63 -8.37
N PRO A 175 5.54 11.60 -8.16
CA PRO A 175 6.97 11.33 -8.12
C PRO A 175 7.34 10.60 -6.82
N ARG A 176 8.28 9.66 -6.91
CA ARG A 176 8.80 8.94 -5.73
C ARG A 176 9.40 9.86 -4.65
N THR A 177 9.79 11.08 -5.04
CA THR A 177 10.29 12.11 -4.11
C THR A 177 9.21 12.63 -3.17
N ALA A 178 7.94 12.44 -3.50
CA ALA A 178 6.83 12.82 -2.62
C ALA A 178 6.64 11.86 -1.42
N VAL A 179 7.23 10.64 -1.46
CA VAL A 179 7.03 9.61 -0.43
C VAL A 179 7.71 9.98 0.88
N ILE A 180 6.94 9.91 1.97
CA ILE A 180 7.43 10.00 3.35
C ILE A 180 6.84 8.89 4.21
N ALA A 181 7.50 8.60 5.34
CA ALA A 181 7.09 7.57 6.29
C ALA A 181 6.03 8.03 7.29
N ASP A 182 5.50 7.06 8.04
CA ASP A 182 4.80 7.32 9.29
C ASP A 182 5.66 8.15 10.25
N GLY A 183 5.08 9.19 10.86
CA GLY A 183 5.77 10.13 11.73
C GLY A 183 6.60 11.21 11.03
N GLU A 184 6.85 11.11 9.72
CA GLU A 184 7.53 12.16 8.96
C GLU A 184 6.57 13.31 8.63
N THR A 185 7.10 14.52 8.47
CA THR A 185 6.30 15.75 8.38
C THR A 185 5.85 16.05 6.96
N ILE A 186 4.54 16.26 6.77
CA ILE A 186 3.98 16.88 5.56
C ILE A 186 4.40 18.36 5.56
N ARG A 187 5.05 18.82 4.47
CA ARG A 187 5.56 20.19 4.34
C ARG A 187 4.69 21.00 3.39
N ILE A 188 4.03 22.03 3.94
CA ILE A 188 3.27 22.97 3.13
C ILE A 188 4.24 23.96 2.46
N PRO A 189 4.30 24.01 1.12
CA PRO A 189 5.21 24.90 0.41
C PRO A 189 4.91 26.38 0.66
N PRO A 190 5.89 27.28 0.52
CA PRO A 190 5.67 28.71 0.66
C PRO A 190 4.56 29.22 -0.27
N GLY A 191 3.65 30.03 0.28
CA GLY A 191 2.54 30.64 -0.47
C GLY A 191 1.40 29.67 -0.81
N ARG A 192 1.44 28.40 -0.33
CA ARG A 192 0.33 27.45 -0.52
C ARG A 192 -0.48 27.34 0.77
N ASP A 193 -1.80 27.50 0.66
CA ASP A 193 -2.73 27.52 1.79
C ASP A 193 -3.96 26.61 1.60
N GLN A 194 -4.05 25.89 0.48
CA GLN A 194 -5.15 24.99 0.16
C GLN A 194 -4.68 23.54 0.06
N VAL A 195 -3.92 23.10 1.07
CA VAL A 195 -3.38 21.73 1.14
C VAL A 195 -4.40 20.83 1.80
N ASP A 196 -4.80 19.79 1.09
CA ASP A 196 -5.90 18.88 1.40
C ASP A 196 -5.40 17.45 1.63
N TRP A 197 -6.21 16.60 2.22
CA TRP A 197 -5.97 15.19 2.53
C TRP A 197 -6.82 14.27 1.66
N GLU A 198 -6.31 13.09 1.39
CA GLU A 198 -7.00 11.99 0.71
C GLU A 198 -6.47 10.66 1.26
N CYS A 199 -7.18 10.06 2.25
CA CYS A 199 -6.80 8.75 2.82
C CYS A 199 -7.20 7.64 1.85
N GLU A 200 -6.23 6.79 1.46
CA GLU A 200 -6.41 5.79 0.40
C GLU A 200 -5.82 4.44 0.77
N LEU A 201 -6.46 3.36 0.30
CA LEU A 201 -5.85 2.04 0.28
C LEU A 201 -4.76 2.03 -0.79
N LEU A 202 -3.58 1.54 -0.43
CA LEU A 202 -2.43 1.41 -1.34
C LEU A 202 -2.24 -0.06 -1.72
N LEU A 203 -2.37 -0.36 -3.01
CA LEU A 203 -2.09 -1.67 -3.59
C LEU A 203 -0.61 -1.79 -3.92
N VAL A 204 0.03 -2.88 -3.51
CA VAL A 204 1.44 -3.18 -3.82
C VAL A 204 1.53 -4.31 -4.84
N ILE A 205 2.23 -4.07 -5.94
CA ILE A 205 2.43 -5.04 -7.02
C ILE A 205 3.48 -6.07 -6.62
N GLY A 206 3.19 -7.35 -6.87
CA GLY A 206 4.04 -8.48 -6.49
C GLY A 206 4.80 -9.14 -7.63
N ARG A 207 4.39 -8.91 -8.87
CA ARG A 207 4.93 -9.61 -10.06
C ARG A 207 5.02 -8.68 -11.24
N TRP A 208 5.97 -8.95 -12.12
CA TRP A 208 6.02 -8.35 -13.45
C TRP A 208 4.75 -8.68 -14.23
N GLY A 209 4.10 -7.67 -14.80
CA GLY A 209 2.88 -7.85 -15.57
C GLY A 209 2.61 -6.73 -16.56
N SER A 210 2.24 -7.13 -17.78
CA SER A 210 1.73 -6.26 -18.82
C SER A 210 0.49 -6.92 -19.42
N HIS A 211 -0.55 -6.15 -19.71
CA HIS A 211 -1.82 -6.67 -20.23
C HIS A 211 -2.41 -7.79 -19.35
N VAL A 212 -2.38 -7.58 -18.03
CA VAL A 212 -2.84 -8.57 -17.06
C VAL A 212 -4.35 -8.76 -17.19
N PRO A 213 -4.85 -9.98 -17.51
CA PRO A 213 -6.29 -10.21 -17.56
C PRO A 213 -6.96 -9.94 -16.19
N LEU A 214 -8.13 -9.30 -16.20
CA LEU A 214 -8.84 -8.97 -14.96
C LEU A 214 -9.03 -10.20 -14.04
N ALA A 215 -9.36 -11.36 -14.61
CA ALA A 215 -9.52 -12.61 -13.86
C ALA A 215 -8.24 -13.11 -13.17
N ARG A 216 -7.08 -12.58 -13.54
CA ARG A 216 -5.77 -12.94 -13.00
C ARG A 216 -5.14 -11.80 -12.18
N ALA A 217 -5.79 -10.64 -12.08
CA ALA A 217 -5.21 -9.45 -11.43
C ALA A 217 -4.80 -9.71 -9.97
N ALA A 218 -5.57 -10.51 -9.22
CA ALA A 218 -5.25 -10.90 -7.84
C ALA A 218 -3.92 -11.64 -7.70
N ASP A 219 -3.46 -12.35 -8.74
CA ASP A 219 -2.17 -13.06 -8.72
C ASP A 219 -0.97 -12.10 -8.71
N TYR A 220 -1.17 -10.87 -9.17
CA TYR A 220 -0.13 -9.84 -9.29
C TYR A 220 -0.05 -8.93 -8.08
N VAL A 221 -0.99 -9.05 -7.15
CA VAL A 221 -0.96 -8.31 -5.88
C VAL A 221 -0.01 -9.00 -4.91
N PHE A 222 0.88 -8.22 -4.28
CA PHE A 222 1.69 -8.64 -3.15
C PHE A 222 0.95 -8.44 -1.83
N GLY A 223 0.39 -7.25 -1.64
CA GLY A 223 -0.28 -6.88 -0.40
C GLY A 223 -0.81 -5.46 -0.44
N TYR A 224 -1.13 -4.94 0.73
CA TYR A 224 -1.80 -3.66 0.90
C TYR A 224 -1.12 -2.80 1.97
N SER A 225 -1.17 -1.50 1.78
CA SER A 225 -0.68 -0.48 2.70
C SER A 225 -1.64 0.72 2.70
N LEU A 226 -1.21 1.88 3.20
CA LEU A 226 -1.95 3.13 3.13
C LEU A 226 -1.15 4.19 2.40
N GLU A 227 -1.87 5.14 1.79
CA GLU A 227 -1.33 6.42 1.34
C GLU A 227 -2.27 7.56 1.77
N ASN A 228 -1.70 8.70 2.10
CA ASN A 228 -2.42 9.96 2.10
C ASN A 228 -2.02 10.72 0.84
N ASP A 229 -2.89 10.72 -0.19
CA ASP A 229 -2.65 11.43 -1.46
C ASP A 229 -2.83 12.95 -1.27
N VAL A 230 -1.89 13.54 -0.53
CA VAL A 230 -1.90 14.97 -0.22
C VAL A 230 -1.99 15.80 -1.49
N SER A 231 -2.88 16.78 -1.49
CA SER A 231 -3.27 17.54 -2.66
C SER A 231 -3.18 19.03 -2.43
N ASP A 232 -2.56 19.75 -3.32
CA ASP A 232 -2.69 21.21 -3.40
C ASP A 232 -3.88 21.56 -4.30
N ARG A 233 -4.88 22.24 -3.73
CA ARG A 233 -6.10 22.63 -4.43
C ARG A 233 -6.04 24.05 -5.00
N GLY A 234 -5.05 24.83 -4.61
CA GLY A 234 -4.93 26.25 -4.97
C GLY A 234 -4.11 26.49 -6.23
N GLY A 235 -4.65 27.27 -7.19
CA GLY A 235 -3.90 27.77 -8.33
C GLY A 235 -3.20 26.69 -9.16
N ARG A 236 -3.93 25.70 -9.63
CA ARG A 236 -3.39 24.52 -10.33
C ARG A 236 -3.26 24.76 -11.84
N GLY A 237 -2.39 25.66 -12.23
CA GLY A 237 -2.03 25.88 -13.62
C GLY A 237 -2.93 26.87 -14.39
N ASP A 238 -2.71 26.97 -15.69
CA ASP A 238 -3.41 27.86 -16.61
C ASP A 238 -4.77 27.24 -16.99
N SER A 239 -5.84 28.01 -16.82
CA SER A 239 -7.21 27.58 -17.12
C SER A 239 -7.42 27.11 -18.58
N ARG A 240 -6.60 27.57 -19.53
CA ARG A 240 -6.66 27.12 -20.94
C ARG A 240 -6.21 25.68 -21.12
N LEU A 241 -5.32 25.20 -20.27
CA LEU A 241 -4.76 23.83 -20.32
C LEU A 241 -5.40 22.89 -19.30
N GLY A 242 -6.33 23.40 -18.49
CA GLY A 242 -6.94 22.66 -17.41
C GLY A 242 -6.10 22.62 -16.13
N SER A 243 -6.44 21.71 -15.22
CA SER A 243 -5.77 21.57 -13.94
C SER A 243 -4.41 20.88 -14.09
N ASP A 244 -3.36 21.53 -13.62
CA ASP A 244 -2.01 20.95 -13.59
C ASP A 244 -1.88 19.96 -12.42
N TRP A 245 -1.78 18.67 -12.76
CA TRP A 245 -1.64 17.59 -11.77
C TRP A 245 -0.26 17.55 -11.14
N LEU A 246 0.79 18.00 -11.82
CA LEU A 246 2.12 18.13 -11.22
C LEU A 246 2.08 19.15 -10.06
N VAL A 247 1.51 20.34 -10.29
CA VAL A 247 1.32 21.36 -9.24
C VAL A 247 0.42 20.82 -8.13
N GLY A 248 -0.65 20.10 -8.48
CA GLY A 248 -1.63 19.64 -7.50
C GLY A 248 -1.17 18.49 -6.63
N LYS A 249 -0.25 17.64 -7.11
CA LYS A 249 -0.04 16.30 -6.51
C LYS A 249 1.44 15.94 -6.27
N ALA A 250 2.40 16.69 -6.83
CA ALA A 250 3.78 16.24 -6.91
C ALA A 250 4.76 16.95 -5.94
N HIS A 251 4.26 17.77 -5.04
CA HIS A 251 5.14 18.41 -4.05
C HIS A 251 5.85 17.35 -3.19
N ASP A 252 7.07 17.63 -2.78
CA ASP A 252 7.77 16.83 -1.80
C ASP A 252 6.91 16.61 -0.56
N THR A 253 6.96 15.41 0.01
CA THR A 253 6.18 14.97 1.18
C THR A 253 4.68 14.74 0.96
N TYR A 254 4.17 14.86 -0.28
CA TYR A 254 2.74 14.74 -0.57
C TYR A 254 2.26 13.29 -0.81
N ALA A 255 3.10 12.30 -0.52
CA ALA A 255 2.72 10.88 -0.51
C ALA A 255 3.20 10.18 0.77
N PRO A 256 2.67 10.54 1.96
CA PRO A 256 2.86 9.69 3.13
C PRO A 256 2.40 8.27 2.84
N GLN A 257 3.27 7.25 3.04
CA GLN A 257 2.99 5.85 2.79
C GLN A 257 3.40 4.95 3.95
N GLY A 258 2.62 3.93 4.24
CA GLY A 258 2.91 2.95 5.28
C GLY A 258 1.81 2.81 6.33
N PRO A 259 2.14 2.50 7.60
CA PRO A 259 3.50 2.25 8.10
C PRO A 259 4.11 0.92 7.64
N PHE A 260 3.26 -0.06 7.24
CA PHE A 260 3.65 -1.42 6.87
C PHE A 260 2.91 -1.88 5.62
N ILE A 261 3.39 -2.98 5.03
CA ILE A 261 2.65 -3.74 4.02
C ILE A 261 2.08 -4.98 4.71
N VAL A 262 0.78 -5.23 4.53
CA VAL A 262 0.11 -6.47 4.91
C VAL A 262 0.08 -7.38 3.69
N PRO A 263 0.75 -8.55 3.70
CA PRO A 263 0.64 -9.53 2.62
C PRO A 263 -0.81 -9.89 2.32
N LYS A 264 -1.13 -10.10 1.04
CA LYS A 264 -2.52 -10.28 0.57
C LYS A 264 -3.24 -11.45 1.24
N GLU A 265 -2.52 -12.50 1.64
CA GLU A 265 -3.07 -13.67 2.31
C GLU A 265 -3.67 -13.36 3.69
N PHE A 266 -3.29 -12.25 4.30
CA PHE A 266 -3.83 -11.80 5.60
C PHE A 266 -4.94 -10.75 5.45
N VAL A 267 -5.32 -10.39 4.23
CA VAL A 267 -6.43 -9.48 3.94
C VAL A 267 -7.54 -10.26 3.26
N LYS A 268 -8.60 -10.55 4.01
CA LYS A 268 -9.70 -11.42 3.54
C LYS A 268 -10.39 -10.87 2.29
N ASP A 269 -10.69 -9.59 2.28
CA ASP A 269 -11.34 -8.90 1.15
C ASP A 269 -10.93 -7.42 1.15
N PRO A 270 -10.08 -7.00 0.21
CA PRO A 270 -9.63 -5.60 0.14
C PRO A 270 -10.75 -4.62 -0.23
N GLN A 271 -11.91 -5.11 -0.68
CA GLN A 271 -13.09 -4.30 -1.00
C GLN A 271 -14.08 -4.21 0.17
N LYS A 272 -13.68 -4.56 1.42
CA LYS A 272 -14.54 -4.49 2.60
C LYS A 272 -13.79 -4.01 3.83
N LEU A 273 -12.97 -2.98 3.67
CA LEU A 273 -12.16 -2.42 4.74
C LEU A 273 -12.71 -1.05 5.12
N GLY A 274 -12.91 -0.83 6.41
CA GLY A 274 -13.20 0.50 6.94
C GLY A 274 -12.02 1.44 6.70
N ILE A 275 -12.29 2.65 6.20
CA ILE A 275 -11.29 3.69 5.90
C ILE A 275 -11.69 5.00 6.57
N LYS A 276 -10.77 5.60 7.34
CA LYS A 276 -11.01 6.81 8.12
C LYS A 276 -9.84 7.77 8.03
N PHE A 277 -10.18 9.05 8.02
CA PHE A 277 -9.18 10.11 8.18
C PHE A 277 -9.60 11.07 9.29
N SER A 278 -8.63 11.47 10.10
CA SER A 278 -8.80 12.54 11.09
C SER A 278 -7.75 13.62 10.93
N LEU A 279 -8.16 14.87 11.09
CA LEU A 279 -7.28 16.02 11.16
C LEU A 279 -7.26 16.54 12.60
N SER A 280 -6.10 16.48 13.23
CA SER A 280 -5.92 16.91 14.64
C SER A 280 -6.96 16.29 15.59
N GLY A 281 -7.25 14.99 15.39
CA GLY A 281 -8.23 14.22 16.18
C GLY A 281 -9.70 14.36 15.75
N LYS A 282 -10.02 15.31 14.86
CA LYS A 282 -11.39 15.45 14.34
C LYS A 282 -11.61 14.53 13.13
N LEU A 283 -12.60 13.65 13.20
CA LEU A 283 -12.97 12.75 12.11
C LEU A 283 -13.45 13.55 10.89
N MET A 284 -12.81 13.29 9.74
CA MET A 284 -13.04 14.01 8.49
C MET A 284 -13.53 13.07 7.37
N GLN A 285 -13.00 11.86 7.27
CA GLN A 285 -13.50 10.83 6.35
C GLN A 285 -13.87 9.58 7.16
N ASP A 286 -15.00 8.94 6.84
CA ASP A 286 -15.43 7.65 7.40
C ASP A 286 -16.24 6.91 6.34
N SER A 287 -15.64 5.87 5.76
CA SER A 287 -16.20 5.15 4.63
C SER A 287 -15.72 3.69 4.60
N ASN A 288 -15.97 3.00 3.51
CA ASN A 288 -15.54 1.64 3.27
C ASN A 288 -15.04 1.46 1.84
N THR A 289 -14.08 0.57 1.62
CA THR A 289 -13.51 0.29 0.29
C THR A 289 -14.49 -0.39 -0.67
N ASP A 290 -15.64 -0.89 -0.19
CA ASP A 290 -16.73 -1.42 -1.03
C ASP A 290 -17.42 -0.34 -1.86
N ARG A 291 -17.18 0.94 -1.55
CA ARG A 291 -17.73 2.09 -2.27
C ARG A 291 -16.86 2.59 -3.43
N MET A 292 -15.76 1.89 -3.71
CA MET A 292 -14.94 2.17 -4.89
C MET A 292 -15.75 1.98 -6.18
N THR A 293 -15.64 2.90 -7.11
CA THR A 293 -16.19 2.80 -8.45
C THR A 293 -15.51 1.70 -9.26
N HIS A 294 -14.19 1.65 -9.21
CA HIS A 294 -13.37 0.58 -9.75
C HIS A 294 -12.62 -0.10 -8.61
N ASN A 295 -12.76 -1.43 -8.50
CA ASN A 295 -12.10 -2.19 -7.46
C ASN A 295 -10.57 -2.28 -7.71
N VAL A 296 -9.82 -2.74 -6.71
CA VAL A 296 -8.35 -2.81 -6.76
C VAL A 296 -7.84 -3.63 -7.96
N TYR A 297 -8.57 -4.66 -8.38
CA TYR A 297 -8.17 -5.53 -9.48
C TYR A 297 -8.44 -4.90 -10.85
N GLU A 298 -9.50 -4.10 -10.97
CA GLU A 298 -9.81 -3.31 -12.15
C GLU A 298 -8.77 -2.22 -12.38
N LEU A 299 -8.32 -1.55 -11.31
CA LEU A 299 -7.24 -0.55 -11.40
C LEU A 299 -5.92 -1.19 -11.86
N LEU A 300 -5.55 -2.35 -11.31
CA LEU A 300 -4.36 -3.09 -11.72
C LEU A 300 -4.45 -3.53 -13.19
N HIS A 301 -5.59 -4.10 -13.58
CA HIS A 301 -5.84 -4.49 -14.97
C HIS A 301 -5.67 -3.29 -15.92
N PHE A 302 -6.33 -2.18 -15.62
CA PHE A 302 -6.25 -0.96 -16.42
C PHE A 302 -4.81 -0.43 -16.52
N ALA A 303 -4.12 -0.30 -15.39
CA ALA A 303 -2.74 0.16 -15.34
C ALA A 303 -1.80 -0.71 -16.18
N SER A 304 -1.93 -2.03 -16.07
CA SER A 304 -1.09 -2.99 -16.80
C SER A 304 -1.28 -2.97 -18.31
N ASN A 305 -2.40 -2.43 -18.80
CA ASN A 305 -2.66 -2.24 -20.23
C ASN A 305 -2.00 -0.97 -20.78
N ILE A 306 -1.49 -0.11 -19.89
CA ILE A 306 -0.82 1.14 -20.27
C ILE A 306 0.71 1.01 -20.14
N LEU A 307 1.16 0.39 -19.04
CA LEU A 307 2.57 0.23 -18.72
C LEU A 307 2.86 -1.13 -18.09
N THR A 308 4.09 -1.58 -18.18
CA THR A 308 4.52 -2.80 -17.49
C THR A 308 4.68 -2.52 -16.00
N LEU A 309 3.89 -3.22 -15.18
CA LEU A 309 4.02 -3.20 -13.72
C LEU A 309 5.14 -4.12 -13.26
N GLN A 310 5.82 -3.76 -12.17
CA GLN A 310 6.91 -4.54 -11.60
C GLN A 310 6.76 -4.67 -10.07
N PRO A 311 7.45 -5.67 -9.44
CA PRO A 311 7.41 -5.84 -8.00
C PRO A 311 7.82 -4.56 -7.26
N GLY A 312 6.96 -4.11 -6.34
CA GLY A 312 7.18 -2.89 -5.58
C GLY A 312 6.62 -1.61 -6.21
N ASP A 313 6.04 -1.66 -7.40
CA ASP A 313 5.18 -0.58 -7.88
C ASP A 313 3.93 -0.49 -7.01
N VAL A 314 3.33 0.70 -6.94
CA VAL A 314 2.16 0.94 -6.10
C VAL A 314 1.03 1.62 -6.87
N ILE A 315 -0.20 1.28 -6.49
CA ILE A 315 -1.41 1.94 -7.00
C ILE A 315 -2.25 2.39 -5.80
N SER A 316 -2.36 3.70 -5.61
CA SER A 316 -3.28 4.28 -4.65
C SER A 316 -4.68 4.32 -5.25
N THR A 317 -5.69 3.91 -4.47
CA THR A 317 -6.97 3.46 -5.03
C THR A 317 -8.05 4.51 -5.08
N GLY A 318 -7.70 5.76 -4.77
CA GLY A 318 -8.65 6.86 -4.68
C GLY A 318 -9.21 7.05 -3.29
N SER A 319 -9.64 8.25 -2.99
CA SER A 319 -10.13 8.69 -1.68
C SER A 319 -11.65 8.70 -1.60
N PRO A 320 -12.25 8.32 -0.45
CA PRO A 320 -13.67 8.52 -0.20
C PRO A 320 -14.02 9.99 0.02
N ALA A 321 -15.32 10.31 0.08
CA ALA A 321 -15.84 11.61 0.45
C ALA A 321 -15.33 12.11 1.82
N GLY A 322 -15.38 13.42 2.04
CA GLY A 322 -14.96 14.07 3.27
C GLY A 322 -13.61 14.77 3.18
N VAL A 323 -13.13 15.02 1.94
CA VAL A 323 -11.95 15.86 1.70
C VAL A 323 -12.22 17.31 2.15
N GLY A 324 -11.16 18.01 2.52
CA GLY A 324 -11.27 19.34 3.09
C GLY A 324 -11.82 20.38 2.12
N SER A 325 -11.39 20.28 0.88
CA SER A 325 -11.80 21.21 -0.18
C SER A 325 -13.28 21.12 -0.56
N ALA A 326 -13.95 20.01 -0.31
CA ALA A 326 -15.37 19.84 -0.59
C ALA A 326 -16.29 20.27 0.57
N ARG A 327 -15.74 20.67 1.69
CA ARG A 327 -16.53 21.14 2.85
C ARG A 327 -17.04 22.55 2.66
N ASN A 328 -18.08 22.90 3.39
CA ASN A 328 -18.65 24.24 3.38
C ASN A 328 -18.68 24.80 4.82
N PRO A 329 -17.82 25.80 5.17
CA PRO A 329 -16.71 26.31 4.35
C PRO A 329 -15.59 25.27 4.16
N PRO A 330 -14.72 25.40 3.13
CA PRO A 330 -13.57 24.52 2.93
C PRO A 330 -12.61 24.55 4.13
N ILE A 331 -12.01 23.38 4.41
CA ILE A 331 -11.02 23.20 5.48
C ILE A 331 -9.74 22.65 4.85
N TYR A 332 -8.61 23.25 5.18
CA TYR A 332 -7.30 22.83 4.69
C TYR A 332 -6.34 22.58 5.82
N MET A 333 -5.35 21.71 5.61
CA MET A 333 -4.27 21.46 6.58
C MET A 333 -3.45 22.72 6.80
N LYS A 334 -3.03 22.92 8.04
CA LYS A 334 -2.22 24.08 8.48
C LYS A 334 -1.01 23.60 9.26
N PRO A 335 0.08 24.37 9.31
CA PRO A 335 1.18 24.09 10.23
C PRO A 335 0.68 23.89 11.68
N GLY A 336 1.10 22.81 12.31
CA GLY A 336 0.65 22.37 13.64
C GLY A 336 -0.45 21.31 13.63
N ASP A 337 -1.09 21.04 12.50
CA ASP A 337 -2.03 19.94 12.37
C ASP A 337 -1.34 18.57 12.39
N VAL A 338 -2.14 17.54 12.66
CA VAL A 338 -1.74 16.13 12.57
C VAL A 338 -2.74 15.41 11.69
N ALA A 339 -2.25 14.88 10.57
CA ALA A 339 -3.02 14.07 9.63
C ALA A 339 -2.93 12.59 10.04
N THR A 340 -4.07 11.92 10.22
CA THR A 340 -4.12 10.50 10.58
C THR A 340 -5.07 9.75 9.67
N CYS A 341 -4.52 8.81 8.89
CA CYS A 341 -5.22 7.91 7.98
C CYS A 341 -5.22 6.51 8.58
N THR A 342 -6.37 5.86 8.70
CA THR A 342 -6.52 4.52 9.27
C THR A 342 -7.33 3.63 8.35
N ILE A 343 -6.83 2.43 8.06
CA ILE A 343 -7.57 1.41 7.31
C ILE A 343 -7.59 0.11 8.13
N GLU A 344 -8.79 -0.43 8.26
CA GLU A 344 -9.07 -1.64 9.02
C GLU A 344 -8.17 -2.81 8.59
N GLY A 345 -7.53 -3.49 9.54
CA GLY A 345 -6.62 -4.61 9.29
C GLY A 345 -5.26 -4.21 8.70
N ILE A 346 -5.13 -3.04 8.07
CA ILE A 346 -3.88 -2.59 7.45
C ILE A 346 -3.03 -1.81 8.46
N GLY A 347 -3.54 -0.70 8.99
CA GLY A 347 -2.80 0.09 9.97
C GLY A 347 -3.27 1.53 10.10
N THR A 348 -2.42 2.34 10.73
CA THR A 348 -2.61 3.77 10.92
C THR A 348 -1.34 4.49 10.50
N LEU A 349 -1.48 5.52 9.70
CA LEU A 349 -0.43 6.40 9.19
C LEU A 349 -0.67 7.79 9.77
N THR A 350 0.29 8.32 10.52
CA THR A 350 0.16 9.61 11.21
C THR A 350 1.31 10.53 10.86
N ASN A 351 1.00 11.72 10.37
CA ASN A 351 1.99 12.68 9.90
C ASN A 351 1.69 14.07 10.47
N PRO A 352 2.63 14.69 11.19
CA PRO A 352 2.53 16.10 11.55
C PRO A 352 2.63 16.98 10.30
N VAL A 353 2.01 18.15 10.36
CA VAL A 353 2.01 19.15 9.29
C VAL A 353 2.81 20.38 9.71
N ALA A 354 3.70 20.85 8.85
CA ALA A 354 4.46 22.08 9.12
C ALA A 354 4.68 22.87 7.81
N ALA A 355 4.99 24.17 7.93
CA ALA A 355 5.44 24.94 6.80
C ALA A 355 6.81 24.44 6.32
N ALA A 356 7.03 24.38 5.02
CA ALA A 356 8.37 24.31 4.45
C ALA A 356 8.98 25.71 4.59
N GLY A 357 10.11 25.84 5.28
CA GLY A 357 10.86 27.08 5.35
C GLY A 357 11.40 27.47 3.97
N GLU A 358 11.72 28.74 3.78
CA GLU A 358 12.41 29.21 2.57
C GLU A 358 13.72 28.43 2.40
N GLY A 359 13.98 27.89 1.21
CA GLY A 359 15.16 27.08 0.93
C GLY A 359 15.15 25.66 1.54
N TRP A 360 14.02 25.19 2.08
CA TRP A 360 13.90 23.80 2.55
C TRP A 360 14.13 22.82 1.39
N ILE A 361 15.00 21.86 1.62
CA ILE A 361 15.29 20.76 0.69
C ILE A 361 14.92 19.46 1.38
N ARG A 362 14.25 18.57 0.66
CA ARG A 362 13.95 17.23 1.16
C ARG A 362 15.26 16.49 1.46
N PRO A 363 15.42 15.95 2.70
CA PRO A 363 16.58 15.13 3.00
C PRO A 363 16.62 13.90 2.09
N GLU A 364 17.79 13.58 1.54
CA GLU A 364 17.96 12.31 0.83
C GLU A 364 17.69 11.15 1.79
N PRO A 365 16.85 10.17 1.40
CA PRO A 365 16.79 8.94 2.13
C PRO A 365 18.14 8.25 2.10
N ARG A 366 18.63 7.84 3.28
CA ARG A 366 19.87 7.08 3.32
C ARG A 366 19.71 5.81 2.50
N PRO A 367 20.67 5.45 1.62
CA PRO A 367 20.66 4.18 0.93
C PRO A 367 20.60 3.04 1.95
N LEU A 368 20.00 1.92 1.56
CA LEU A 368 20.12 0.70 2.33
C LEU A 368 21.62 0.41 2.46
N SER A 369 22.11 0.23 3.68
CA SER A 369 23.52 -0.11 3.88
C SER A 369 23.80 -1.40 3.12
N PRO A 370 24.91 -1.50 2.37
CA PRO A 370 25.34 -2.78 1.79
C PRO A 370 25.38 -3.83 2.91
N GLN A 371 24.73 -4.95 2.72
CA GLN A 371 24.75 -6.08 3.65
C GLN A 371 26.02 -6.89 3.46
#